data_2593dd3f04c667db7568abf268055008
#
_entry.id   2593dd3f04c667db7568abf268055008
#
_cell.length_a   1.000
_cell.length_b   1.000
_cell.length_c   1.000
_cell.angle_alpha   90.00
_cell.angle_beta   90.00
_cell.angle_gamma   90.00
#
_symmetry.space_group_name_H-M   'P 1'
#
loop_
_entity.id
_entity.type
_entity.pdbx_description
1 polymer ?
#
loop_
_entity_poly.entity_id
_entity_poly.type
_entity_poly.pdbx_seq_one_letter_code
_entity_poly.pdbx_strand_id
1 'polypeptide(L)'
;VVTAVMGVVTSGDTIEGQGIYSGLPIVGGEKVRIHITSPMEKQREESPGVFELTMYVNRVSDYKLEKQRETFVLHLVSKEGIVNMNKRILKKYKQKRIDEVIKDFLDILEADYEDENIEKTVNSINFIGNMRKPFTLAPMLAARGIPEVGKNSAGFFLWQTRKGMFFKSIEKMIFDAKENKEDTVKMEYIYDRGNEGLDDPEKSFAKIYSYGIANNKDVIAGMRTGENSTYRIYWNPHTFEFTRPEQSIFYPKEQESMNSDEKPISEEADPEQIPAPEMANRIISGIYSVGCLEETVVGAAATAVNNDNLSDVGQSISRYASIFTQVATLTVGMNTELCAGDIISCTFPKVSTENEVDPAQSGLYIIKEISHFSSGNRSYSALKVIRDTSGE
;
A
#
# COMPACT_ATOMS: atom_id res chain seq x y z
N VAL A 1 -1.51 0.26 9.51
CA VAL A 1 -1.89 0.86 10.81
C VAL A 1 -1.99 2.35 10.63
N VAL A 2 -3.13 2.94 11.03
CA VAL A 2 -3.33 4.39 11.00
C VAL A 2 -2.65 5.01 12.21
N THR A 3 -1.95 6.12 12.00
CA THR A 3 -1.27 6.88 13.06
C THR A 3 -1.62 8.36 12.96
N ALA A 4 -1.59 9.06 14.10
CA ALA A 4 -1.73 10.50 14.11
C ALA A 4 -0.75 11.13 15.12
N VAL A 5 -0.41 12.38 14.87
CA VAL A 5 0.39 13.19 15.78
C VAL A 5 -0.38 14.48 16.06
N MET A 6 -0.66 14.76 17.33
CA MET A 6 -1.44 15.91 17.74
C MET A 6 -0.66 16.76 18.73
N GLY A 7 -0.35 17.99 18.34
CA GLY A 7 0.19 19.00 19.25
C GLY A 7 -0.94 19.60 20.09
N VAL A 8 -0.79 19.59 21.38
CA VAL A 8 -1.76 20.14 22.34
C VAL A 8 -1.12 21.34 23.05
N VAL A 9 -1.87 22.44 23.08
CA VAL A 9 -1.50 23.63 23.84
C VAL A 9 -2.67 23.96 24.73
N THR A 10 -2.46 24.01 26.02
CA THR A 10 -3.51 24.29 27.03
C THR A 10 -3.08 25.31 28.05
N SER A 11 -4.05 26.00 28.62
CA SER A 11 -3.82 26.89 29.78
C SER A 11 -3.94 26.10 31.08
N GLY A 12 -3.34 26.61 32.14
CA GLY A 12 -3.34 25.98 33.47
C GLY A 12 -4.69 25.94 34.21
N ASP A 13 -5.79 26.34 33.55
CA ASP A 13 -7.14 26.38 34.17
C ASP A 13 -8.16 25.69 33.26
N THR A 14 -7.77 24.58 32.64
CA THR A 14 -8.63 23.88 31.70
C THR A 14 -9.50 22.83 32.39
N ILE A 15 -8.97 22.15 33.42
CA ILE A 15 -9.67 21.09 34.17
C ILE A 15 -9.41 21.32 35.64
N GLU A 16 -10.43 21.82 36.40
CA GLU A 16 -10.37 22.01 37.84
C GLU A 16 -9.12 22.78 38.34
N GLY A 17 -8.71 23.81 37.63
CA GLY A 17 -7.51 24.57 37.93
C GLY A 17 -6.18 23.96 37.50
N GLN A 18 -6.21 22.89 36.71
CA GLN A 18 -5.05 22.20 36.16
C GLN A 18 -5.03 22.24 34.64
N GLY A 19 -3.85 21.98 34.04
CA GLY A 19 -3.73 21.72 32.61
C GLY A 19 -4.32 20.37 32.23
N ILE A 20 -4.51 20.12 30.93
CA ILE A 20 -5.09 18.87 30.41
C ILE A 20 -4.23 17.67 30.80
N TYR A 21 -2.92 17.78 30.70
CA TYR A 21 -2.00 16.66 30.99
C TYR A 21 -2.04 16.26 32.47
N SER A 22 -2.08 17.24 33.34
CA SER A 22 -2.11 17.02 34.80
C SER A 22 -3.52 16.72 35.33
N GLY A 23 -4.55 17.29 34.70
CA GLY A 23 -5.95 17.10 35.10
C GLY A 23 -6.58 15.81 34.56
N LEU A 24 -6.12 15.36 33.39
CA LEU A 24 -6.42 14.03 32.86
C LEU A 24 -5.12 13.24 32.95
N PRO A 25 -4.97 12.25 33.84
CA PRO A 25 -3.72 11.52 33.99
C PRO A 25 -3.41 10.71 32.70
N ILE A 26 -2.86 11.41 31.71
CA ILE A 26 -2.51 10.82 30.41
C ILE A 26 -1.20 10.06 30.57
N VAL A 27 -1.28 8.74 30.58
CA VAL A 27 -0.14 7.81 30.77
C VAL A 27 0.15 6.99 29.54
N GLY A 28 -0.86 6.76 28.68
CA GLY A 28 -0.82 5.92 27.49
C GLY A 28 -1.94 4.88 27.49
N GLY A 29 -2.51 4.63 26.33
CA GLY A 29 -3.65 3.73 26.13
C GLY A 29 -5.02 4.41 26.20
N GLU A 30 -5.08 5.70 26.52
CA GLU A 30 -6.34 6.45 26.56
C GLU A 30 -6.93 6.58 25.15
N LYS A 31 -8.26 6.52 25.09
CA LYS A 31 -9.02 6.67 23.85
C LYS A 31 -9.20 8.14 23.51
N VAL A 32 -8.80 8.52 22.30
CA VAL A 32 -8.93 9.87 21.74
C VAL A 32 -9.84 9.81 20.52
N ARG A 33 -10.88 10.64 20.50
CA ARG A 33 -11.71 10.88 19.32
C ARG A 33 -11.24 12.17 18.65
N ILE A 34 -10.90 12.05 17.38
CA ILE A 34 -10.47 13.17 16.55
C ILE A 34 -11.60 13.48 15.59
N HIS A 35 -12.00 14.75 15.58
CA HIS A 35 -12.99 15.26 14.65
C HIS A 35 -12.35 16.43 13.89
N ILE A 36 -12.17 16.24 12.60
CA ILE A 36 -11.56 17.24 11.71
C ILE A 36 -12.61 17.67 10.69
N THR A 37 -12.70 18.96 10.44
CA THR A 37 -13.57 19.51 9.40
C THR A 37 -12.71 20.23 8.37
N SER A 38 -12.99 19.97 7.09
CA SER A 38 -12.36 20.66 5.97
C SER A 38 -13.27 21.82 5.51
N PRO A 39 -12.88 23.08 5.73
CA PRO A 39 -13.68 24.22 5.28
C PRO A 39 -13.86 24.29 3.77
N MET A 40 -12.83 23.88 2.99
CA MET A 40 -12.90 23.85 1.53
C MET A 40 -13.85 22.78 1.03
N GLU A 41 -13.80 21.60 1.63
CA GLU A 41 -14.64 20.47 1.24
C GLU A 41 -16.12 20.71 1.56
N LYS A 42 -16.40 21.42 2.66
CA LYS A 42 -17.76 21.83 3.02
C LYS A 42 -18.42 22.78 2.01
N GLN A 43 -17.66 23.41 1.14
CA GLN A 43 -18.21 24.27 0.08
C GLN A 43 -18.69 23.45 -1.13
N ARG A 44 -18.37 22.16 -1.17
CA ARG A 44 -18.86 21.21 -2.18
C ARG A 44 -20.18 20.63 -1.71
N GLU A 45 -21.15 20.55 -2.61
CA GLU A 45 -22.49 20.04 -2.29
C GLU A 45 -22.50 18.53 -1.96
N GLU A 46 -21.51 17.79 -2.47
CA GLU A 46 -21.46 16.31 -2.41
C GLU A 46 -20.70 15.76 -1.19
N SER A 47 -19.94 16.58 -0.46
CA SER A 47 -19.09 16.08 0.63
C SER A 47 -19.47 16.67 1.99
N PRO A 48 -19.60 15.85 3.03
CA PRO A 48 -19.82 16.35 4.38
C PRO A 48 -18.62 17.13 4.92
N GLY A 49 -17.44 16.99 4.34
CA GLY A 49 -16.20 17.64 4.78
C GLY A 49 -15.85 17.38 6.24
N VAL A 50 -16.25 16.22 6.76
CA VAL A 50 -16.10 15.83 8.16
C VAL A 50 -15.38 14.49 8.25
N PHE A 51 -14.39 14.44 9.08
CA PHE A 51 -13.57 13.28 9.32
C PHE A 51 -13.54 12.94 10.81
N GLU A 52 -14.00 11.74 11.16
CA GLU A 52 -13.95 11.24 12.52
C GLU A 52 -13.04 10.02 12.61
N LEU A 53 -12.20 9.98 13.64
CA LEU A 53 -11.29 8.88 13.89
C LEU A 53 -11.17 8.62 15.40
N THR A 54 -11.26 7.37 15.78
CA THR A 54 -10.98 6.92 17.15
C THR A 54 -9.60 6.29 17.20
N MET A 55 -8.73 6.84 18.04
CA MET A 55 -7.36 6.38 18.22
C MET A 55 -7.00 6.24 19.69
N TYR A 56 -5.83 5.69 19.94
CA TYR A 56 -5.33 5.47 21.29
C TYR A 56 -3.96 6.12 21.47
N VAL A 57 -3.71 6.68 22.64
CA VAL A 57 -2.41 7.28 22.97
C VAL A 57 -1.36 6.19 23.05
N ASN A 58 -0.38 6.26 22.17
CA ASN A 58 0.79 5.39 22.17
C ASN A 58 1.94 5.98 22.99
N ARG A 59 2.16 7.29 22.85
CA ARG A 59 3.24 7.99 23.53
C ARG A 59 2.92 9.47 23.68
N VAL A 60 3.37 10.07 24.77
CA VAL A 60 3.40 11.52 24.95
C VAL A 60 4.86 11.98 24.85
N SER A 61 5.12 13.05 24.11
CA SER A 61 6.44 13.64 23.96
C SER A 61 6.40 15.16 24.08
N ASP A 62 7.57 15.78 24.16
CA ASP A 62 7.80 17.23 24.10
C ASP A 62 6.98 18.03 25.12
N TYR A 63 6.82 17.47 26.32
CA TYR A 63 6.15 18.16 27.41
C TYR A 63 6.95 19.39 27.84
N LYS A 64 6.31 20.54 27.80
CA LYS A 64 6.87 21.83 28.27
C LYS A 64 5.83 22.60 29.06
N LEU A 65 6.27 23.18 30.17
CA LEU A 65 5.49 24.09 30.99
C LEU A 65 6.09 25.49 30.91
N GLU A 66 5.40 26.44 30.34
CA GLU A 66 5.80 27.84 30.22
C GLU A 66 4.78 28.73 30.90
N LYS A 67 5.14 29.26 32.09
CA LYS A 67 4.25 30.09 32.91
C LYS A 67 2.91 29.36 33.19
N GLN A 68 1.87 29.77 32.46
CA GLN A 68 0.49 29.23 32.58
C GLN A 68 0.10 28.41 31.34
N ARG A 69 1.06 28.06 30.48
CA ARG A 69 0.83 27.26 29.29
C ARG A 69 1.54 25.92 29.42
N GLU A 70 0.80 24.88 29.13
CA GLU A 70 1.27 23.52 29.03
C GLU A 70 1.22 23.11 27.56
N THR A 71 2.31 22.57 27.03
CA THR A 71 2.40 22.08 25.65
C THR A 71 2.93 20.66 25.63
N PHE A 72 2.34 19.80 24.85
CA PHE A 72 2.82 18.42 24.65
C PHE A 72 2.35 17.86 23.32
N VAL A 73 2.94 16.75 22.89
CA VAL A 73 2.60 16.07 21.65
C VAL A 73 2.12 14.66 21.95
N LEU A 74 0.91 14.35 21.49
CA LEU A 74 0.34 13.01 21.54
C LEU A 74 0.65 12.26 20.24
N HIS A 75 1.27 11.09 20.36
CA HIS A 75 1.41 10.14 19.29
C HIS A 75 0.30 9.10 19.43
N LEU A 76 -0.55 9.01 18.44
CA LEU A 76 -1.75 8.18 18.45
C LEU A 76 -1.62 7.04 17.45
N VAL A 77 -2.26 5.93 17.76
CA VAL A 77 -2.27 4.72 16.91
C VAL A 77 -3.67 4.11 16.92
N SER A 78 -4.04 3.44 15.85
CA SER A 78 -5.29 2.68 15.78
C SER A 78 -5.29 1.48 16.74
N LYS A 79 -6.48 1.01 17.13
CA LYS A 79 -6.69 -0.13 18.05
C LYS A 79 -5.91 -1.37 17.62
N GLU A 80 -5.95 -1.69 16.33
CA GLU A 80 -5.34 -2.88 15.75
C GLU A 80 -3.81 -2.92 15.93
N GLY A 81 -3.16 -1.74 15.91
CA GLY A 81 -1.74 -1.62 16.19
C GLY A 81 -1.38 -2.11 17.59
N ILE A 82 -2.18 -1.73 18.60
CA ILE A 82 -1.98 -2.15 20.00
C ILE A 82 -2.34 -3.63 20.17
N VAL A 83 -3.48 -4.05 19.65
CA VAL A 83 -3.95 -5.45 19.77
C VAL A 83 -2.96 -6.40 19.12
N ASN A 84 -2.38 -6.06 17.96
CA ASN A 84 -1.36 -6.86 17.29
C ASN A 84 -0.12 -7.12 18.17
N MET A 85 0.22 -6.21 19.08
CA MET A 85 1.35 -6.44 19.99
C MET A 85 1.07 -7.53 21.01
N ASN A 86 -0.19 -7.74 21.40
CA ASN A 86 -0.62 -8.69 22.42
C ASN A 86 -1.07 -10.03 21.84
N LYS A 87 -1.40 -10.09 20.55
CA LYS A 87 -1.91 -11.33 19.94
C LYS A 87 -0.80 -12.13 19.25
N ARG A 88 -0.96 -13.44 19.25
CA ARG A 88 -0.07 -14.41 18.60
C ARG A 88 -0.91 -15.50 17.93
N ILE A 89 -0.49 -15.90 16.74
CA ILE A 89 -1.15 -16.97 15.98
C ILE A 89 -0.54 -18.30 16.33
N LEU A 90 -1.32 -19.14 17.01
CA LEU A 90 -0.96 -20.53 17.35
C LEU A 90 -1.66 -21.56 16.47
N LYS A 91 -2.58 -21.12 15.63
CA LYS A 91 -3.47 -21.93 14.82
C LYS A 91 -2.75 -22.58 13.64
N LYS A 92 -3.16 -23.79 13.30
CA LYS A 92 -2.78 -24.49 12.06
C LYS A 92 -3.91 -24.32 11.05
N TYR A 93 -3.54 -23.87 9.85
CA TYR A 93 -4.43 -23.76 8.71
C TYR A 93 -4.13 -24.89 7.73
N LYS A 94 -5.16 -25.62 7.31
CA LYS A 94 -5.06 -26.69 6.31
C LYS A 94 -5.98 -26.37 5.16
N GLN A 95 -5.42 -26.39 3.94
CA GLN A 95 -6.17 -26.19 2.69
C GLN A 95 -7.09 -24.96 2.77
N LYS A 96 -6.56 -23.88 3.34
CA LYS A 96 -7.27 -22.60 3.45
C LYS A 96 -6.76 -21.63 2.43
N ARG A 97 -7.66 -20.90 1.77
CA ARG A 97 -7.28 -19.79 0.93
C ARG A 97 -6.63 -18.70 1.76
N ILE A 98 -5.74 -17.94 1.13
CA ILE A 98 -5.00 -16.89 1.84
C ILE A 98 -5.94 -15.79 2.33
N ASP A 99 -6.95 -15.40 1.54
CA ASP A 99 -7.96 -14.44 1.96
C ASP A 99 -8.72 -14.89 3.22
N GLU A 100 -9.06 -16.17 3.34
CA GLU A 100 -9.72 -16.70 4.54
C GLU A 100 -8.79 -16.67 5.76
N VAL A 101 -7.49 -16.92 5.57
CA VAL A 101 -6.49 -16.81 6.64
C VAL A 101 -6.30 -15.35 7.07
N ILE A 102 -6.30 -14.43 6.13
CA ILE A 102 -6.22 -12.99 6.43
C ILE A 102 -7.46 -12.52 7.19
N LYS A 103 -8.67 -12.94 6.80
CA LYS A 103 -9.89 -12.64 7.56
C LYS A 103 -9.81 -13.15 9.00
N ASP A 104 -9.35 -14.38 9.21
CA ASP A 104 -9.13 -14.92 10.57
C ASP A 104 -8.10 -14.07 11.36
N PHE A 105 -7.07 -13.52 10.71
CA PHE A 105 -6.15 -12.61 11.38
C PHE A 105 -6.80 -11.27 11.75
N LEU A 106 -7.65 -10.74 10.88
CA LEU A 106 -8.38 -9.50 11.13
C LEU A 106 -9.40 -9.67 12.27
N ASP A 107 -10.09 -10.81 12.32
CA ASP A 107 -10.99 -11.17 13.42
C ASP A 107 -10.25 -11.28 14.78
N ILE A 108 -9.06 -11.90 14.79
CA ILE A 108 -8.21 -11.98 15.99
C ILE A 108 -7.73 -10.57 16.43
N LEU A 109 -7.52 -9.67 15.49
CA LEU A 109 -7.16 -8.28 15.76
C LEU A 109 -8.35 -7.42 16.15
N GLU A 110 -9.57 -7.96 16.07
CA GLU A 110 -10.81 -7.20 16.25
C GLU A 110 -10.86 -5.97 15.34
N ALA A 111 -10.37 -6.14 14.10
CA ALA A 111 -10.27 -5.09 13.11
C ALA A 111 -11.56 -4.97 12.30
N ASP A 112 -11.95 -3.73 12.01
CA ASP A 112 -13.09 -3.47 11.14
C ASP A 112 -12.69 -3.69 9.67
N TYR A 113 -13.48 -4.47 8.94
CA TYR A 113 -13.34 -4.66 7.51
C TYR A 113 -14.69 -5.00 6.87
N GLU A 114 -14.83 -4.67 5.60
CA GLU A 114 -15.93 -5.09 4.75
C GLU A 114 -15.47 -6.26 3.87
N ASP A 115 -16.36 -7.23 3.62
CA ASP A 115 -16.01 -8.41 2.82
C ASP A 115 -15.56 -8.06 1.39
N GLU A 116 -16.10 -6.98 0.83
CA GLU A 116 -15.74 -6.45 -0.50
C GLU A 116 -14.32 -5.88 -0.56
N ASN A 117 -13.77 -5.48 0.59
CA ASN A 117 -12.42 -4.96 0.69
C ASN A 117 -11.36 -6.07 0.81
N ILE A 118 -11.79 -7.31 0.97
CA ILE A 118 -10.91 -8.49 1.05
C ILE A 118 -11.08 -9.31 -0.23
N GLU A 119 -10.15 -9.12 -1.16
CA GLU A 119 -10.14 -9.82 -2.44
C GLU A 119 -9.86 -11.31 -2.23
N LYS A 120 -10.59 -12.15 -2.94
CA LYS A 120 -10.43 -13.61 -2.90
C LYS A 120 -9.13 -14.03 -3.58
N THR A 121 -8.49 -15.05 -3.03
CA THR A 121 -7.31 -15.67 -3.62
C THR A 121 -7.66 -17.03 -4.23
N VAL A 122 -7.02 -17.37 -5.35
CA VAL A 122 -7.24 -18.65 -6.03
C VAL A 122 -6.58 -19.81 -5.28
N ASN A 123 -5.39 -19.56 -4.76
CA ASN A 123 -4.57 -20.60 -4.14
C ASN A 123 -4.88 -20.82 -2.66
N SER A 124 -4.78 -22.09 -2.24
CA SER A 124 -4.88 -22.50 -0.85
C SER A 124 -3.50 -22.85 -0.28
N ILE A 125 -3.37 -22.73 1.04
CA ILE A 125 -2.12 -22.98 1.73
C ILE A 125 -2.30 -23.91 2.93
N ASN A 126 -1.21 -24.61 3.27
CA ASN A 126 -1.02 -25.26 4.55
C ASN A 126 -0.02 -24.45 5.37
N PHE A 127 -0.47 -23.92 6.52
CA PHE A 127 0.30 -22.93 7.23
C PHE A 127 0.15 -23.07 8.76
N ILE A 128 1.22 -22.79 9.49
CA ILE A 128 1.23 -22.75 10.96
C ILE A 128 1.70 -21.37 11.40
N GLY A 129 0.93 -20.70 12.25
CA GLY A 129 1.21 -19.33 12.70
C GLY A 129 2.48 -19.18 13.54
N ASN A 130 2.97 -20.26 14.11
CA ASN A 130 4.25 -20.36 14.84
C ASN A 130 4.48 -19.22 15.85
N MET A 131 3.45 -18.86 16.61
CA MET A 131 3.46 -17.81 17.64
C MET A 131 3.87 -16.41 17.12
N ARG A 132 3.78 -16.17 15.83
CA ARG A 132 4.07 -14.83 15.25
C ARG A 132 2.85 -13.92 15.35
N LYS A 133 3.11 -12.63 15.27
CA LYS A 133 2.06 -11.59 15.25
C LYS A 133 1.30 -11.62 13.93
N PRO A 134 -0.01 -11.30 13.91
CA PRO A 134 -0.80 -11.23 12.67
C PRO A 134 -0.18 -10.35 11.60
N PHE A 135 0.19 -9.11 11.93
CA PHE A 135 0.81 -8.17 10.97
C PHE A 135 2.24 -8.54 10.53
N THR A 136 2.87 -9.53 11.18
CA THR A 136 4.13 -10.09 10.69
C THR A 136 3.89 -11.19 9.67
N LEU A 137 2.82 -11.97 9.85
CA LEU A 137 2.46 -13.09 8.97
C LEU A 137 1.74 -12.63 7.71
N ALA A 138 0.88 -11.62 7.82
CA ALA A 138 0.05 -11.17 6.72
C ALA A 138 0.86 -10.74 5.47
N PRO A 139 1.94 -9.94 5.53
CA PRO A 139 2.74 -9.62 4.36
C PRO A 139 3.43 -10.85 3.74
N MET A 140 3.82 -11.82 4.56
CA MET A 140 4.42 -13.06 4.07
C MET A 140 3.42 -13.91 3.26
N LEU A 141 2.15 -13.92 3.68
CA LEU A 141 1.08 -14.60 2.96
C LEU A 141 0.62 -13.77 1.75
N ALA A 142 0.52 -12.46 1.88
CA ALA A 142 0.14 -11.55 0.81
C ALA A 142 1.04 -11.68 -0.43
N ALA A 143 2.36 -11.84 -0.21
CA ALA A 143 3.31 -12.04 -1.30
C ALA A 143 3.12 -13.38 -2.08
N ARG A 144 2.30 -14.28 -1.56
CA ARG A 144 2.01 -15.60 -2.14
C ARG A 144 0.58 -15.73 -2.65
N GLY A 145 -0.23 -14.71 -2.44
CA GLY A 145 -1.59 -14.67 -2.94
C GLY A 145 -1.62 -14.58 -4.45
N ILE A 146 -2.46 -15.40 -5.08
CA ILE A 146 -2.74 -15.35 -6.52
C ILE A 146 -4.13 -14.77 -6.68
N PRO A 147 -4.30 -13.63 -7.38
CA PRO A 147 -5.60 -13.02 -7.62
C PRO A 147 -6.42 -13.82 -8.64
N GLU A 148 -7.73 -13.64 -8.62
CA GLU A 148 -8.62 -14.18 -9.65
C GLU A 148 -8.52 -13.40 -10.96
N VAL A 149 -8.11 -12.13 -10.88
CA VAL A 149 -7.95 -11.22 -12.01
C VAL A 149 -6.48 -11.12 -12.40
N GLY A 150 -6.22 -11.13 -13.70
CA GLY A 150 -4.86 -11.09 -14.23
C GLY A 150 -4.22 -12.48 -14.37
N LYS A 151 -3.71 -12.76 -15.57
CA LYS A 151 -2.96 -14.00 -15.84
C LYS A 151 -1.53 -13.86 -15.34
N ASN A 152 -1.00 -14.91 -14.73
CA ASN A 152 0.39 -14.97 -14.27
C ASN A 152 0.77 -13.84 -13.30
N SER A 153 -0.13 -13.40 -12.46
CA SER A 153 0.13 -12.37 -11.46
C SER A 153 0.08 -12.94 -10.04
N ALA A 154 0.83 -12.35 -9.15
CA ALA A 154 0.81 -12.63 -7.72
C ALA A 154 1.22 -11.40 -6.92
N GLY A 155 0.79 -11.34 -5.67
CA GLY A 155 1.11 -10.27 -4.75
C GLY A 155 -0.08 -9.42 -4.39
N PHE A 156 -0.30 -9.33 -3.09
CA PHE A 156 -1.36 -8.56 -2.48
C PHE A 156 -0.76 -7.55 -1.51
N PHE A 157 -1.51 -6.48 -1.25
CA PHE A 157 -1.26 -5.56 -0.17
C PHE A 157 -2.31 -5.71 0.92
N LEU A 158 -1.87 -5.59 2.18
CA LEU A 158 -2.73 -5.42 3.34
C LEU A 158 -2.46 -4.05 3.93
N TRP A 159 -3.50 -3.21 4.01
CA TRP A 159 -3.36 -1.89 4.60
C TRP A 159 -4.61 -1.49 5.36
N GLN A 160 -4.48 -0.48 6.19
CA GLN A 160 -5.56 0.08 6.98
C GLN A 160 -5.83 1.52 6.56
N THR A 161 -7.10 1.84 6.47
CA THR A 161 -7.60 3.20 6.30
C THR A 161 -8.64 3.52 7.39
N ARG A 162 -9.20 4.70 7.36
CA ARG A 162 -10.35 5.04 8.21
C ARG A 162 -11.61 4.21 7.91
N LYS A 163 -11.71 3.66 6.69
CA LYS A 163 -12.82 2.81 6.25
C LYS A 163 -12.64 1.34 6.62
N GLY A 164 -11.59 1.01 7.36
CA GLY A 164 -11.27 -0.35 7.76
C GLY A 164 -10.03 -0.93 7.08
N MET A 165 -9.95 -2.25 7.10
CA MET A 165 -8.83 -3.00 6.52
C MET A 165 -9.12 -3.39 5.07
N PHE A 166 -8.08 -3.36 4.24
CA PHE A 166 -8.12 -3.73 2.83
C PHE A 166 -7.08 -4.79 2.54
N PHE A 167 -7.45 -5.78 1.73
CA PHE A 167 -6.57 -6.80 1.21
C PHE A 167 -6.86 -6.97 -0.28
N LYS A 168 -6.05 -6.35 -1.13
CA LYS A 168 -6.26 -6.35 -2.60
C LYS A 168 -4.95 -6.59 -3.33
N SER A 169 -5.04 -7.20 -4.51
CA SER A 169 -3.92 -7.36 -5.42
C SER A 169 -3.67 -6.08 -6.21
N ILE A 170 -2.45 -5.90 -6.67
CA ILE A 170 -2.09 -4.79 -7.56
C ILE A 170 -2.87 -4.93 -8.86
N GLU A 171 -2.97 -6.15 -9.38
CA GLU A 171 -3.69 -6.45 -10.63
C GLU A 171 -5.16 -6.05 -10.56
N LYS A 172 -5.84 -6.34 -9.45
CA LYS A 172 -7.23 -5.95 -9.26
C LYS A 172 -7.38 -4.43 -9.26
N MET A 173 -6.49 -3.71 -8.59
CA MET A 173 -6.51 -2.25 -8.56
C MET A 173 -6.30 -1.66 -9.95
N ILE A 174 -5.37 -2.22 -10.73
CA ILE A 174 -5.10 -1.77 -12.10
C ILE A 174 -6.27 -2.10 -13.04
N PHE A 175 -6.78 -3.34 -12.94
CA PHE A 175 -7.91 -3.78 -13.74
C PHE A 175 -9.15 -2.89 -13.50
N ASP A 176 -9.49 -2.64 -12.25
CA ASP A 176 -10.62 -1.78 -11.88
C ASP A 176 -10.42 -0.35 -12.42
N ALA A 177 -9.19 0.16 -12.41
CA ALA A 177 -8.87 1.48 -12.95
C ALA A 177 -9.04 1.59 -14.47
N LYS A 178 -8.76 0.50 -15.20
CA LYS A 178 -8.86 0.48 -16.67
C LYS A 178 -10.31 0.24 -17.13
N GLU A 179 -10.98 -0.76 -16.57
CA GLU A 179 -12.31 -1.18 -17.00
C GLU A 179 -13.42 -0.21 -16.54
N ASN A 180 -13.28 0.36 -15.34
CA ASN A 180 -14.29 1.19 -14.71
C ASN A 180 -13.71 2.55 -14.29
N LYS A 181 -13.05 3.24 -15.21
CA LYS A 181 -12.33 4.49 -14.92
C LYS A 181 -13.19 5.54 -14.21
N GLU A 182 -14.45 5.72 -14.66
CA GLU A 182 -15.37 6.71 -14.11
C GLU A 182 -15.74 6.44 -12.64
N ASP A 183 -15.88 5.16 -12.25
CA ASP A 183 -16.24 4.78 -10.88
C ASP A 183 -15.00 4.64 -9.96
N THR A 184 -13.86 4.32 -10.55
CA THR A 184 -12.64 3.96 -9.80
C THR A 184 -11.76 5.17 -9.53
N VAL A 185 -11.66 6.12 -10.46
CA VAL A 185 -10.89 7.35 -10.27
C VAL A 185 -11.65 8.28 -9.33
N LYS A 186 -11.16 8.42 -8.10
CA LYS A 186 -11.84 9.19 -7.05
C LYS A 186 -11.72 10.69 -7.22
N MET A 187 -10.65 11.15 -7.85
CA MET A 187 -10.40 12.58 -8.05
C MET A 187 -9.44 12.80 -9.22
N GLU A 188 -9.68 13.85 -9.97
CA GLU A 188 -8.76 14.36 -10.99
C GLU A 188 -8.06 15.59 -10.45
N TYR A 189 -6.72 15.55 -10.40
CA TYR A 189 -5.87 16.63 -9.93
C TYR A 189 -5.08 17.25 -11.05
N ILE A 190 -5.01 18.58 -11.09
CA ILE A 190 -4.33 19.33 -12.12
C ILE A 190 -3.31 20.27 -11.47
N TYR A 191 -2.08 20.22 -11.95
CA TYR A 191 -1.09 21.23 -11.62
C TYR A 191 -1.13 22.34 -12.67
N ASP A 192 -1.64 23.50 -12.25
CA ASP A 192 -1.67 24.70 -13.08
C ASP A 192 -0.66 25.72 -12.56
N ARG A 193 0.18 26.24 -13.47
CA ARG A 193 1.15 27.31 -13.16
C ARG A 193 0.49 28.67 -12.96
N GLY A 194 -0.72 28.85 -13.45
CA GLY A 194 -1.51 30.07 -13.33
C GLY A 194 -2.35 30.11 -12.05
N ASN A 195 -2.91 31.27 -11.78
CA ASN A 195 -3.90 31.46 -10.74
C ASN A 195 -5.34 31.42 -11.30
N GLU A 196 -5.53 30.89 -12.50
CA GLU A 196 -6.83 30.82 -13.14
C GLU A 196 -7.72 29.82 -12.39
N GLY A 197 -8.95 30.23 -12.11
CA GLY A 197 -9.96 29.34 -11.48
C GLY A 197 -9.96 29.29 -9.95
N LEU A 198 -9.22 30.17 -9.25
CA LEU A 198 -9.29 30.27 -7.79
C LEU A 198 -10.67 30.71 -7.27
N ASP A 199 -11.50 31.32 -8.11
CA ASP A 199 -12.86 31.73 -7.76
C ASP A 199 -13.87 30.59 -7.84
N ASP A 200 -13.51 29.45 -8.48
CA ASP A 200 -14.32 28.25 -8.57
C ASP A 200 -13.88 27.25 -7.48
N PRO A 201 -14.72 26.94 -6.50
CA PRO A 201 -14.38 26.04 -5.42
C PRO A 201 -13.93 24.63 -5.89
N GLU A 202 -14.56 24.10 -6.94
CA GLU A 202 -14.22 22.76 -7.44
C GLU A 202 -12.85 22.75 -8.14
N LYS A 203 -12.57 23.73 -8.98
CA LYS A 203 -11.25 23.88 -9.61
C LYS A 203 -10.16 24.15 -8.59
N SER A 204 -10.45 24.96 -7.58
CA SER A 204 -9.50 25.21 -6.50
C SER A 204 -9.22 23.95 -5.68
N PHE A 205 -10.22 23.08 -5.47
CA PHE A 205 -10.10 21.82 -4.75
C PHE A 205 -9.32 20.76 -5.54
N ALA A 206 -9.47 20.74 -6.87
CA ALA A 206 -8.75 19.86 -7.79
C ALA A 206 -7.30 20.30 -8.07
N LYS A 207 -6.87 21.44 -7.52
CA LYS A 207 -5.54 22.00 -7.77
C LYS A 207 -4.45 21.35 -6.96
N ILE A 208 -3.34 21.00 -7.61
CA ILE A 208 -2.10 20.60 -6.95
C ILE A 208 -1.32 21.89 -6.59
N TYR A 209 -1.06 22.11 -5.29
CA TYR A 209 -0.30 23.28 -4.83
C TYR A 209 1.20 23.12 -5.02
N SER A 210 1.70 21.92 -4.77
CA SER A 210 3.09 21.56 -5.02
C SER A 210 3.22 20.08 -5.32
N TYR A 211 4.21 19.73 -6.12
CA TYR A 211 4.51 18.35 -6.41
C TYR A 211 6.02 18.11 -6.53
N GLY A 212 6.41 16.88 -6.29
CA GLY A 212 7.74 16.37 -6.57
C GLY A 212 7.61 14.96 -7.10
N ILE A 213 8.21 14.69 -8.25
CA ILE A 213 8.19 13.37 -8.89
C ILE A 213 9.60 12.81 -8.87
N ALA A 214 9.73 11.57 -8.42
CA ALA A 214 10.95 10.79 -8.45
C ALA A 214 10.73 9.55 -9.32
N ASN A 215 11.53 9.41 -10.35
CA ASN A 215 11.65 8.16 -11.08
C ASN A 215 12.68 7.28 -10.34
N ASN A 216 12.20 6.21 -9.72
CA ASN A 216 13.03 5.31 -8.92
C ASN A 216 13.53 4.11 -9.72
N LYS A 217 13.51 4.17 -11.05
CA LYS A 217 14.00 3.08 -11.89
C LYS A 217 15.51 3.00 -11.82
N ASP A 218 16.00 2.17 -10.92
CA ASP A 218 17.41 1.78 -10.82
C ASP A 218 17.58 0.40 -11.45
N VAL A 219 18.09 0.38 -12.68
CA VAL A 219 18.27 -0.85 -13.47
C VAL A 219 19.14 -1.86 -12.73
N ILE A 220 20.24 -1.43 -12.12
CA ILE A 220 21.16 -2.32 -11.41
C ILE A 220 20.51 -2.86 -10.13
N ALA A 221 19.83 -2.02 -9.37
CA ALA A 221 19.10 -2.46 -8.19
C ALA A 221 17.93 -3.39 -8.56
N GLY A 222 17.19 -3.10 -9.62
CA GLY A 222 16.13 -3.95 -10.16
C GLY A 222 16.64 -5.32 -10.56
N MET A 223 17.76 -5.38 -11.29
CA MET A 223 18.42 -6.66 -11.63
C MET A 223 18.79 -7.43 -10.36
N ARG A 224 19.42 -6.79 -9.36
CA ARG A 224 19.82 -7.44 -8.11
C ARG A 224 18.63 -7.93 -7.28
N THR A 225 17.51 -7.22 -7.30
CA THR A 225 16.30 -7.61 -6.58
C THR A 225 15.49 -8.69 -7.30
N GLY A 226 15.74 -8.92 -8.59
CA GLY A 226 15.05 -9.90 -9.41
C GLY A 226 13.77 -9.37 -10.05
N GLU A 227 13.68 -8.05 -10.25
CA GLU A 227 12.58 -7.41 -10.95
C GLU A 227 12.35 -7.98 -12.34
N ASN A 228 13.45 -8.15 -13.10
CA ASN A 228 13.39 -8.60 -14.49
C ASN A 228 13.44 -10.11 -14.64
N SER A 229 14.18 -10.81 -13.77
CA SER A 229 14.25 -12.28 -13.81
C SER A 229 14.75 -12.87 -12.49
N THR A 230 14.20 -14.02 -12.13
CA THR A 230 14.63 -14.80 -10.97
C THR A 230 14.86 -16.25 -11.35
N TYR A 231 15.94 -16.83 -10.84
CA TYR A 231 16.21 -18.27 -10.92
C TYR A 231 16.06 -18.87 -9.53
N ARG A 232 15.32 -19.97 -9.41
CA ARG A 232 15.03 -20.60 -8.14
C ARG A 232 15.50 -22.01 -8.10
N ILE A 233 16.29 -22.32 -7.08
CA ILE A 233 16.79 -23.64 -6.82
C ILE A 233 16.27 -24.07 -5.46
N TYR A 234 15.39 -25.06 -5.45
CA TYR A 234 14.89 -25.65 -4.22
C TYR A 234 15.32 -27.11 -4.12
N TRP A 235 15.78 -27.46 -2.95
CA TRP A 235 16.07 -28.84 -2.58
C TRP A 235 14.84 -29.47 -1.96
N ASN A 236 14.42 -30.61 -2.52
CA ASN A 236 13.34 -31.43 -1.93
C ASN A 236 13.99 -32.55 -1.11
N PRO A 237 13.88 -32.53 0.24
CA PRO A 237 14.48 -33.56 1.08
C PRO A 237 13.77 -34.91 1.02
N HIS A 238 12.56 -35.00 0.44
CA HIS A 238 11.83 -36.25 0.30
C HIS A 238 12.18 -37.03 -0.96
N THR A 239 12.40 -36.31 -2.07
CA THR A 239 12.80 -36.94 -3.35
C THR A 239 14.31 -36.91 -3.58
N PHE A 240 15.05 -36.16 -2.74
CA PHE A 240 16.48 -35.89 -2.90
C PHE A 240 16.85 -35.27 -4.26
N GLU A 241 15.94 -34.44 -4.79
CA GLU A 241 16.12 -33.77 -6.09
C GLU A 241 16.11 -32.25 -5.93
N PHE A 242 16.79 -31.58 -6.85
CA PHE A 242 16.66 -30.15 -7.04
C PHE A 242 15.59 -29.84 -8.08
N THR A 243 14.94 -28.66 -7.97
CA THR A 243 14.08 -28.17 -9.03
C THR A 243 14.86 -28.06 -10.35
N ARG A 244 14.24 -28.46 -11.45
CA ARG A 244 14.87 -28.42 -12.77
C ARG A 244 15.05 -26.98 -13.23
N PRO A 245 16.19 -26.66 -13.90
CA PRO A 245 16.47 -25.32 -14.40
C PRO A 245 15.39 -24.73 -15.30
N GLU A 246 14.79 -25.53 -16.15
CA GLU A 246 13.76 -25.11 -17.10
C GLU A 246 12.47 -24.60 -16.46
N GLN A 247 12.22 -25.02 -15.20
CA GLN A 247 11.06 -24.61 -14.41
C GLN A 247 11.39 -23.52 -13.39
N SER A 248 12.66 -23.18 -13.30
CA SER A 248 13.21 -22.35 -12.22
C SER A 248 13.41 -20.90 -12.63
N ILE A 249 13.43 -20.61 -13.94
CA ILE A 249 13.64 -19.26 -14.46
C ILE A 249 12.28 -18.59 -14.63
N PHE A 250 12.14 -17.47 -14.00
CA PHE A 250 10.98 -16.61 -14.12
C PHE A 250 11.34 -15.32 -14.85
N TYR A 251 10.58 -15.00 -15.87
CA TYR A 251 10.56 -13.70 -16.53
C TYR A 251 9.16 -13.10 -16.37
N PRO A 252 9.04 -11.81 -16.05
CA PRO A 252 7.73 -11.17 -15.98
C PRO A 252 7.09 -11.17 -17.38
N LYS A 253 6.04 -11.98 -17.54
CA LYS A 253 5.28 -12.05 -18.77
C LYS A 253 3.90 -11.46 -18.54
N GLU A 254 3.41 -10.69 -19.51
CA GLU A 254 2.01 -10.26 -19.60
C GLU A 254 1.45 -9.54 -18.34
N GLN A 255 2.27 -8.77 -17.64
CA GLN A 255 1.77 -7.88 -16.59
C GLN A 255 1.13 -6.66 -17.23
N GLU A 256 -0.09 -6.34 -16.83
CA GLU A 256 -0.74 -5.11 -17.25
C GLU A 256 -0.16 -3.92 -16.50
N SER A 257 0.01 -2.82 -17.21
CA SER A 257 0.46 -1.55 -16.65
C SER A 257 -0.72 -0.57 -16.46
N MET A 258 -0.59 0.38 -15.55
CA MET A 258 -1.63 1.38 -15.30
C MET A 258 -1.86 2.33 -16.48
N ASN A 259 -0.80 2.77 -17.13
CA ASN A 259 -0.87 3.85 -18.10
C ASN A 259 -0.41 3.44 -19.52
N SER A 260 0.45 2.44 -19.66
CA SER A 260 0.93 1.96 -20.97
C SER A 260 1.16 0.47 -20.96
N ASP A 261 1.17 -0.11 -22.17
CA ASP A 261 1.52 -1.53 -22.36
C ASP A 261 3.02 -1.73 -22.56
N GLU A 262 3.84 -0.68 -22.46
CA GLU A 262 5.29 -0.78 -22.59
C GLU A 262 5.91 -1.48 -21.38
N LYS A 263 6.56 -2.59 -21.65
CA LYS A 263 7.27 -3.38 -20.63
C LYS A 263 8.65 -2.78 -20.38
N PRO A 264 9.02 -2.55 -19.13
CA PRO A 264 10.39 -2.19 -18.82
C PRO A 264 11.29 -3.40 -19.12
N ILE A 265 12.26 -3.25 -20.03
CA ILE A 265 13.27 -4.27 -20.39
C ILE A 265 12.62 -5.61 -20.74
N SER A 266 11.99 -5.68 -21.93
CA SER A 266 11.47 -6.92 -22.49
C SER A 266 12.61 -7.69 -23.18
N GLU A 267 12.35 -8.97 -23.52
CA GLU A 267 13.21 -9.74 -24.43
C GLU A 267 13.36 -9.05 -25.81
N GLU A 268 12.47 -8.10 -26.12
CA GLU A 268 12.45 -7.27 -27.32
C GLU A 268 13.15 -5.91 -27.15
N ALA A 269 13.72 -5.63 -25.96
CA ALA A 269 14.52 -4.43 -25.79
C ALA A 269 15.66 -4.42 -26.77
N ASP A 270 15.86 -3.27 -27.43
CA ASP A 270 16.91 -3.09 -28.43
C ASP A 270 18.25 -3.60 -27.87
N PRO A 271 18.85 -4.63 -28.48
CA PRO A 271 20.10 -5.23 -27.99
C PRO A 271 21.26 -4.22 -27.92
N GLU A 272 21.16 -3.11 -28.64
CA GLU A 272 22.15 -2.02 -28.59
C GLU A 272 22.01 -1.15 -27.35
N GLN A 273 20.82 -1.11 -26.71
CA GLN A 273 20.60 -0.31 -25.51
C GLN A 273 20.85 -1.10 -24.23
N ILE A 274 20.17 -2.21 -24.03
CA ILE A 274 20.37 -3.08 -22.86
C ILE A 274 20.17 -4.53 -23.31
N PRO A 275 21.23 -5.34 -23.34
CA PRO A 275 21.13 -6.74 -23.76
C PRO A 275 20.26 -7.53 -22.78
N ALA A 276 19.41 -8.39 -23.31
CA ALA A 276 18.63 -9.33 -22.51
C ALA A 276 19.58 -10.23 -21.68
N PRO A 277 19.26 -10.52 -20.41
CA PRO A 277 20.12 -11.34 -19.59
C PRO A 277 20.15 -12.77 -20.12
N GLU A 278 21.35 -13.31 -20.40
CA GLU A 278 21.54 -14.72 -20.75
C GLU A 278 21.14 -15.65 -19.60
N MET A 279 21.20 -15.18 -18.37
CA MET A 279 20.80 -15.89 -17.15
C MET A 279 19.95 -14.97 -16.26
N ALA A 280 19.13 -15.59 -15.41
CA ALA A 280 18.36 -14.83 -14.42
C ALA A 280 19.27 -14.00 -13.49
N ASN A 281 18.87 -12.77 -13.28
CA ASN A 281 19.68 -11.79 -12.54
C ASN A 281 19.76 -12.10 -11.04
N ARG A 282 18.76 -12.77 -10.48
CA ARG A 282 18.72 -13.14 -9.07
C ARG A 282 18.55 -14.64 -8.90
N ILE A 283 19.40 -15.25 -8.08
CA ILE A 283 19.30 -16.66 -7.71
C ILE A 283 18.75 -16.74 -6.30
N ILE A 284 17.68 -17.50 -6.12
CA ILE A 284 17.05 -17.79 -4.83
C ILE A 284 17.17 -19.29 -4.59
N SER A 285 17.81 -19.67 -3.49
CA SER A 285 17.94 -21.08 -3.10
C SER A 285 17.28 -21.34 -1.76
N GLY A 286 16.73 -22.52 -1.57
CA GLY A 286 16.08 -22.90 -0.32
C GLY A 286 15.76 -24.38 -0.26
N ILE A 287 15.24 -24.79 0.89
CA ILE A 287 14.67 -26.12 1.07
C ILE A 287 13.16 -26.00 0.86
N TYR A 288 12.63 -26.80 -0.01
CA TYR A 288 11.21 -26.88 -0.26
C TYR A 288 10.57 -27.91 0.65
N SER A 289 9.69 -27.46 1.52
CA SER A 289 8.95 -28.36 2.39
C SER A 289 7.61 -28.70 1.75
N VAL A 290 7.55 -29.86 1.16
CA VAL A 290 6.32 -30.39 0.55
C VAL A 290 5.20 -30.47 1.60
N GLY A 291 4.04 -29.94 1.25
CA GLY A 291 2.85 -29.94 2.12
C GLY A 291 2.80 -28.85 3.17
N CYS A 292 3.76 -27.93 3.22
CA CYS A 292 3.69 -26.76 4.09
C CYS A 292 2.88 -25.60 3.52
N LEU A 293 2.89 -25.44 2.20
CA LEU A 293 2.25 -24.31 1.51
C LEU A 293 1.26 -24.75 0.44
N GLU A 294 1.18 -26.03 0.12
CA GLU A 294 0.34 -26.58 -0.94
C GLU A 294 -0.52 -27.74 -0.46
N GLU A 295 -1.59 -27.98 -1.20
CA GLU A 295 -2.47 -29.11 -1.04
C GLU A 295 -1.82 -30.35 -1.65
N THR A 296 -1.19 -31.20 -0.83
CA THR A 296 -0.61 -32.46 -1.31
C THR A 296 -0.98 -33.63 -0.42
N VAL A 297 -1.48 -34.65 -1.06
CA VAL A 297 -1.57 -36.00 -0.50
C VAL A 297 -0.17 -36.61 -0.52
N VAL A 298 0.25 -37.31 0.51
CA VAL A 298 1.61 -37.83 0.70
C VAL A 298 2.13 -38.62 -0.52
N GLY A 299 1.27 -39.24 -1.31
CA GLY A 299 1.66 -39.97 -2.54
C GLY A 299 1.78 -39.10 -3.80
N ALA A 300 1.14 -37.93 -3.86
CA ALA A 300 1.25 -36.96 -4.94
C ALA A 300 2.30 -35.90 -4.66
N ALA A 301 2.84 -35.86 -3.46
CA ALA A 301 3.77 -34.86 -2.99
C ALA A 301 5.04 -34.74 -3.83
N ALA A 302 5.55 -35.87 -4.35
CA ALA A 302 6.72 -35.87 -5.21
C ALA A 302 6.47 -35.25 -6.59
N THR A 303 5.22 -35.34 -7.08
CA THR A 303 4.81 -34.76 -8.36
C THR A 303 4.35 -33.31 -8.24
N ALA A 304 3.80 -32.94 -7.09
CA ALA A 304 3.32 -31.58 -6.82
C ALA A 304 4.45 -30.55 -6.58
N VAL A 305 5.67 -31.00 -6.30
CA VAL A 305 6.87 -30.14 -6.28
C VAL A 305 7.13 -29.49 -7.64
N ASN A 306 6.58 -30.07 -8.70
CA ASN A 306 6.67 -29.53 -10.06
C ASN A 306 5.56 -28.54 -10.40
N ASN A 307 4.60 -28.31 -9.51
CA ASN A 307 3.56 -27.32 -9.74
C ASN A 307 4.03 -25.92 -9.30
N ASP A 308 3.98 -25.08 -10.18
CA ASP A 308 4.29 -23.70 -10.50
C ASP A 308 4.15 -22.59 -9.45
N ASN A 309 3.97 -22.89 -8.18
CA ASN A 309 3.98 -21.87 -7.12
C ASN A 309 5.34 -21.16 -6.97
N LEU A 310 6.36 -21.69 -7.63
CA LEU A 310 7.67 -21.05 -7.74
C LEU A 310 7.63 -19.85 -8.70
N SER A 311 6.76 -19.89 -9.72
CA SER A 311 6.56 -18.79 -10.65
C SER A 311 5.89 -17.60 -9.92
N ASP A 312 4.89 -17.88 -9.08
CA ASP A 312 4.08 -16.87 -8.42
C ASP A 312 4.88 -15.94 -7.49
N VAL A 313 5.83 -16.51 -6.73
CA VAL A 313 6.73 -15.68 -5.91
C VAL A 313 7.65 -14.80 -6.76
N GLY A 314 8.04 -15.23 -7.99
CA GLY A 314 8.78 -14.39 -8.93
C GLY A 314 7.93 -13.27 -9.49
N GLN A 315 6.68 -13.58 -9.84
CA GLN A 315 5.71 -12.58 -10.24
C GLN A 315 5.54 -11.53 -9.16
N SER A 316 5.34 -11.95 -7.91
CA SER A 316 5.17 -11.01 -6.81
C SER A 316 6.42 -10.14 -6.57
N ILE A 317 7.63 -10.70 -6.67
CA ILE A 317 8.87 -9.93 -6.55
C ILE A 317 8.95 -8.87 -7.66
N SER A 318 8.71 -9.27 -8.90
CA SER A 318 8.70 -8.35 -10.03
C SER A 318 7.63 -7.27 -9.85
N ARG A 319 6.41 -7.65 -9.46
CA ARG A 319 5.30 -6.72 -9.30
C ARG A 319 5.51 -5.72 -8.15
N TYR A 320 6.01 -6.18 -7.00
CA TYR A 320 6.35 -5.28 -5.90
C TYR A 320 7.50 -4.33 -6.23
N ALA A 321 8.43 -4.74 -7.09
CA ALA A 321 9.50 -3.86 -7.55
C ALA A 321 8.96 -2.82 -8.55
N SER A 322 8.17 -3.24 -9.54
CA SER A 322 7.68 -2.38 -10.62
C SER A 322 6.68 -1.30 -10.14
N ILE A 323 5.85 -1.58 -9.14
CA ILE A 323 4.83 -0.62 -8.67
C ILE A 323 5.42 0.70 -8.14
N PHE A 324 6.69 0.72 -7.78
CA PHE A 324 7.41 1.90 -7.28
C PHE A 324 8.30 2.56 -8.35
N THR A 325 8.10 2.25 -9.62
CA THR A 325 8.89 2.82 -10.73
C THR A 325 8.82 4.35 -10.71
N GLN A 326 7.64 4.90 -10.51
CA GLN A 326 7.49 6.34 -10.31
C GLN A 326 6.76 6.62 -8.99
N VAL A 327 7.31 7.51 -8.21
CA VAL A 327 6.74 7.98 -6.94
C VAL A 327 6.57 9.48 -7.01
N ALA A 328 5.36 9.97 -6.76
CA ALA A 328 5.11 11.40 -6.65
C ALA A 328 4.62 11.77 -5.25
N THR A 329 5.01 12.95 -4.80
CA THR A 329 4.49 13.58 -3.59
C THR A 329 3.72 14.82 -4.00
N LEU A 330 2.46 14.90 -3.62
CA LEU A 330 1.55 15.97 -3.99
C LEU A 330 1.06 16.66 -2.73
N THR A 331 0.95 17.99 -2.78
CA THR A 331 0.23 18.76 -1.76
C THR A 331 -1.03 19.32 -2.40
N VAL A 332 -2.19 18.96 -1.84
CA VAL A 332 -3.51 19.30 -2.37
C VAL A 332 -4.39 19.86 -1.26
N GLY A 333 -5.53 20.44 -1.63
CA GLY A 333 -6.56 20.79 -0.66
C GLY A 333 -6.96 19.58 0.19
N MET A 334 -7.33 19.81 1.44
CA MET A 334 -7.72 18.72 2.33
C MET A 334 -8.97 18.03 1.81
N ASN A 335 -8.80 16.78 1.36
CA ASN A 335 -9.87 15.92 0.89
C ASN A 335 -10.04 14.75 1.87
N THR A 336 -11.14 14.76 2.61
CA THR A 336 -11.41 13.75 3.64
C THR A 336 -11.97 12.46 3.07
N GLU A 337 -12.38 12.42 1.81
CA GLU A 337 -12.93 11.22 1.17
C GLU A 337 -11.86 10.25 0.68
N LEU A 338 -10.68 10.78 0.34
CA LEU A 338 -9.58 9.97 -0.13
C LEU A 338 -8.98 9.08 0.94
N CYS A 339 -8.61 7.89 0.54
CA CYS A 339 -7.92 6.90 1.36
C CYS A 339 -6.71 6.33 0.62
N ALA A 340 -5.78 5.73 1.36
CA ALA A 340 -4.72 4.94 0.76
C ALA A 340 -5.34 3.75 -0.01
N GLY A 341 -4.81 3.46 -1.20
CA GLY A 341 -5.34 2.47 -2.12
C GLY A 341 -6.31 3.04 -3.17
N ASP A 342 -6.81 4.27 -2.99
CA ASP A 342 -7.62 4.94 -4.01
C ASP A 342 -6.77 5.33 -5.22
N ILE A 343 -7.41 5.38 -6.38
CA ILE A 343 -6.80 5.77 -7.64
C ILE A 343 -7.21 7.20 -7.96
N ILE A 344 -6.23 7.99 -8.37
CA ILE A 344 -6.41 9.37 -8.80
C ILE A 344 -5.79 9.58 -10.17
N SER A 345 -6.30 10.53 -10.93
CA SER A 345 -5.70 11.02 -12.16
C SER A 345 -4.96 12.32 -11.88
N CYS A 346 -3.74 12.44 -12.38
CA CYS A 346 -2.93 13.65 -12.24
C CYS A 346 -2.49 14.18 -13.60
N THR A 347 -2.65 15.48 -13.80
CA THR A 347 -2.22 16.16 -15.01
C THR A 347 -1.11 17.17 -14.68
N PHE A 348 0.05 16.99 -15.33
CA PHE A 348 1.20 17.86 -15.16
C PHE A 348 1.55 18.51 -16.50
N PRO A 349 1.93 19.79 -16.50
CA PRO A 349 2.33 20.50 -17.72
C PRO A 349 3.76 20.13 -18.11
N LYS A 350 3.98 19.96 -19.40
CA LYS A 350 5.30 19.83 -20.02
C LYS A 350 6.11 21.12 -19.86
N VAL A 351 7.41 20.99 -19.76
CA VAL A 351 8.31 22.16 -19.82
C VAL A 351 8.41 22.62 -21.26
N SER A 352 7.43 23.37 -21.72
CA SER A 352 7.38 23.98 -23.06
C SER A 352 6.79 25.38 -22.96
N THR A 353 6.87 26.14 -24.04
CA THR A 353 6.23 27.45 -24.17
C THR A 353 4.72 27.38 -24.38
N GLU A 354 4.23 26.22 -24.80
CA GLU A 354 2.82 25.88 -24.94
C GLU A 354 2.39 25.07 -23.72
N ASN A 355 1.16 25.28 -23.24
CA ASN A 355 0.62 24.54 -22.08
C ASN A 355 0.22 23.08 -22.45
N GLU A 356 1.19 22.32 -22.94
CA GLU A 356 1.01 20.92 -23.26
C GLU A 356 1.08 20.06 -22.00
N VAL A 357 0.31 18.96 -21.99
CA VAL A 357 0.37 17.95 -20.94
C VAL A 357 1.65 17.12 -21.12
N ASP A 358 2.33 16.85 -20.01
CA ASP A 358 3.49 15.96 -20.00
C ASP A 358 3.01 14.49 -19.91
N PRO A 359 3.11 13.70 -20.99
CA PRO A 359 2.67 12.31 -20.98
C PRO A 359 3.52 11.42 -20.07
N ALA A 360 4.79 11.78 -19.86
CA ALA A 360 5.68 11.00 -19.00
C ALA A 360 5.37 11.12 -17.51
N GLN A 361 4.64 12.15 -17.12
CA GLN A 361 4.31 12.41 -15.71
C GLN A 361 2.81 12.35 -15.43
N SER A 362 1.97 12.64 -16.42
CA SER A 362 0.52 12.62 -16.28
C SER A 362 -0.05 11.21 -16.36
N GLY A 363 -1.25 11.01 -15.84
CA GLY A 363 -1.97 9.74 -15.88
C GLY A 363 -2.46 9.26 -14.53
N LEU A 364 -2.70 7.96 -14.41
CA LEU A 364 -3.24 7.33 -13.22
C LEU A 364 -2.16 7.05 -12.19
N TYR A 365 -2.51 7.24 -10.93
CA TYR A 365 -1.67 6.97 -9.76
C TYR A 365 -2.48 6.31 -8.65
N ILE A 366 -1.86 5.40 -7.90
CA ILE A 366 -2.41 4.80 -6.68
C ILE A 366 -1.90 5.61 -5.48
N ILE A 367 -2.78 5.98 -4.57
CA ILE A 367 -2.40 6.61 -3.31
C ILE A 367 -1.77 5.58 -2.39
N LYS A 368 -0.46 5.68 -2.17
CA LYS A 368 0.28 4.84 -1.23
C LYS A 368 0.05 5.29 0.21
N GLU A 369 0.09 6.59 0.43
CA GLU A 369 0.02 7.21 1.76
C GLU A 369 -0.68 8.56 1.64
N ILE A 370 -1.56 8.83 2.58
CA ILE A 370 -2.22 10.12 2.71
C ILE A 370 -2.00 10.65 4.12
N SER A 371 -1.58 11.89 4.21
CA SER A 371 -1.40 12.60 5.47
C SER A 371 -2.23 13.87 5.46
N HIS A 372 -3.19 13.98 6.36
CA HIS A 372 -4.00 15.17 6.54
C HIS A 372 -3.36 16.07 7.59
N PHE A 373 -3.18 17.33 7.25
CA PHE A 373 -2.64 18.35 8.14
C PHE A 373 -3.72 19.38 8.42
N SER A 374 -3.95 19.64 9.69
CA SER A 374 -4.87 20.69 10.13
C SER A 374 -4.21 21.49 11.24
N SER A 375 -4.10 22.81 11.06
CA SER A 375 -3.55 23.73 12.07
C SER A 375 -4.20 25.09 11.94
N GLY A 376 -5.04 25.45 12.88
CA GLY A 376 -5.80 26.71 12.87
C GLY A 376 -6.68 26.82 11.61
N ASN A 377 -6.41 27.81 10.77
CA ASN A 377 -7.18 28.05 9.53
C ASN A 377 -6.59 27.35 8.29
N ARG A 378 -5.55 26.56 8.44
CA ARG A 378 -4.88 25.88 7.32
C ARG A 378 -5.14 24.38 7.39
N SER A 379 -5.69 23.84 6.31
CA SER A 379 -5.88 22.41 6.13
C SER A 379 -5.43 22.01 4.72
N TYR A 380 -4.62 20.97 4.64
CA TYR A 380 -4.16 20.40 3.37
C TYR A 380 -3.88 18.91 3.53
N SER A 381 -3.83 18.21 2.42
CA SER A 381 -3.42 16.81 2.37
C SER A 381 -2.13 16.66 1.58
N ALA A 382 -1.20 15.91 2.15
CA ALA A 382 -0.02 15.45 1.42
C ALA A 382 -0.28 14.01 0.97
N LEU A 383 -0.26 13.79 -0.33
CA LEU A 383 -0.43 12.51 -0.98
C LEU A 383 0.91 11.98 -1.45
N LYS A 384 1.24 10.75 -1.10
CA LYS A 384 2.34 10.02 -1.71
C LYS A 384 1.74 8.98 -2.61
N VAL A 385 1.97 9.15 -3.91
CA VAL A 385 1.34 8.34 -4.94
C VAL A 385 2.38 7.56 -5.74
N ILE A 386 1.99 6.43 -6.26
CA ILE A 386 2.87 5.49 -6.95
C ILE A 386 2.23 5.02 -8.24
N ARG A 387 3.07 4.64 -9.21
CA ARG A 387 2.66 3.91 -10.41
C ARG A 387 3.80 3.05 -10.95
N ASP A 388 3.45 2.08 -11.78
CA ASP A 388 4.34 1.05 -12.29
C ASP A 388 5.07 1.45 -13.59
N THR A 389 4.77 2.60 -14.17
CA THR A 389 5.36 3.09 -15.41
C THR A 389 5.87 4.51 -15.30
N SER A 390 6.81 4.86 -16.16
CA SER A 390 7.26 6.22 -16.41
C SER A 390 6.90 6.56 -17.85
N GLY A 391 5.74 7.16 -18.06
CA GLY A 391 5.23 7.56 -19.36
C GLY A 391 3.92 6.84 -19.75
N GLU A 392 3.26 7.39 -20.76
CA GLU A 392 2.16 6.73 -21.49
C GLU A 392 2.73 5.68 -22.42
#